data_eb5af9eb7c6a275ad3783439f52a55a5
#
_entry.id   eb5af9eb7c6a275ad3783439f52a55a5
#
_cell.length_a   1.000
_cell.length_b   1.000
_cell.length_c   1.000
_cell.angle_alpha   90.00
_cell.angle_beta   90.00
_cell.angle_gamma   90.00
#
_symmetry.space_group_name_H-M   'P 1'
#
loop_
_entity.id
_entity.type
_entity.pdbx_description
1 polymer ?
#
loop_
_entity_poly.entity_id
_entity_poly.type
_entity_poly.pdbx_seq_one_letter_code
_entity_poly.pdbx_strand_id
1 'polypeptide(L)'
;MLRFGHQLIWGNTMPIAPNFARRRLEKGELALGFGVHHLRTPAVGMIAAASGFDWLFIDMEHGAMSVDDATRMAMAALSQGVTPMVRCCKDALFEGTRCLDNGAMGVVVPHIDNADEARDVVRAFRYPPLGERSWGGPPAQYGFQVSDTAAAQKELNEQIMVTVMIETPEAVTNADSIAAVPGVDCLMIGTSDLTASMGIAGQIGHPDVRAAYAKVAAACKAHGKVMGMGGVYDEKVAPDYIALGAR
;
A
#
# COMPACT_ATOMS: atom_id res chain seq x y z
N MET A 1 51.26 6.10 10.95
CA MET A 1 50.12 5.37 11.58
C MET A 1 49.03 6.39 11.85
N LEU A 2 48.16 6.64 10.87
CA LEU A 2 47.07 7.62 10.96
C LEU A 2 45.87 6.91 11.61
N ARG A 3 45.55 7.26 12.85
CA ARG A 3 44.31 6.87 13.51
C ARG A 3 43.19 7.78 13.02
N PHE A 4 42.37 7.32 12.09
CA PHE A 4 41.07 7.91 11.86
C PHE A 4 40.16 7.52 13.03
N GLY A 5 39.83 8.49 13.88
CA GLY A 5 38.83 8.32 14.91
C GLY A 5 37.46 8.14 14.28
N HIS A 6 37.08 6.90 13.99
CA HIS A 6 35.68 6.56 13.77
C HIS A 6 34.99 6.63 15.15
N GLN A 7 34.49 7.80 15.51
CA GLN A 7 33.34 7.84 16.40
C GLN A 7 32.21 7.16 15.61
N LEU A 8 31.97 5.89 15.93
CA LEU A 8 30.71 5.25 15.58
C LEU A 8 29.63 6.10 16.22
N ILE A 9 28.87 6.82 15.41
CA ILE A 9 27.71 7.60 15.87
C ILE A 9 26.60 6.57 16.16
N TRP A 10 26.80 5.78 17.20
CA TRP A 10 25.78 4.96 17.84
C TRP A 10 25.03 5.88 18.80
N GLY A 11 23.97 6.53 18.35
CA GLY A 11 23.23 7.42 19.25
C GLY A 11 22.07 8.19 18.64
N ASN A 12 22.03 8.37 17.35
CA ASN A 12 20.88 9.04 16.72
C ASN A 12 20.12 8.05 15.86
N THR A 13 18.90 7.70 16.27
CA THR A 13 17.94 7.05 15.38
C THR A 13 17.71 7.98 14.18
N MET A 14 17.94 7.50 12.98
CA MET A 14 17.52 8.23 11.78
C MET A 14 15.99 8.34 11.81
N PRO A 15 15.41 9.49 11.44
CA PRO A 15 13.96 9.59 11.32
C PRO A 15 13.49 8.63 10.24
N ILE A 16 12.30 8.06 10.43
CA ILE A 16 11.69 7.22 9.40
C ILE A 16 11.45 8.03 8.11
N ALA A 17 11.68 7.39 6.96
CA ALA A 17 11.29 7.97 5.68
C ALA A 17 9.79 8.29 5.68
N PRO A 18 9.38 9.49 5.28
CA PRO A 18 7.97 9.87 5.32
C PRO A 18 7.15 9.10 4.29
N ASN A 19 5.94 8.69 4.68
CA ASN A 19 4.95 8.18 3.73
C ASN A 19 4.18 9.36 3.12
N PHE A 20 4.60 9.82 1.94
CA PHE A 20 4.03 11.01 1.30
C PHE A 20 2.58 10.78 0.84
N ALA A 21 2.26 9.59 0.31
CA ALA A 21 0.88 9.26 -0.07
C ALA A 21 -0.05 9.29 1.15
N ARG A 22 0.36 8.68 2.28
CA ARG A 22 -0.40 8.70 3.53
C ARG A 22 -0.69 10.13 3.99
N ARG A 23 0.33 11.01 3.97
CA ARG A 23 0.17 12.42 4.37
C ARG A 23 -0.83 13.19 3.51
N ARG A 24 -0.90 12.89 2.20
CA ARG A 24 -1.92 13.47 1.31
C ARG A 24 -3.31 12.95 1.64
N LEU A 25 -3.43 11.64 1.80
CA LEU A 25 -4.69 10.98 2.15
C LEU A 25 -5.27 11.47 3.49
N GLU A 26 -4.42 11.68 4.50
CA GLU A 26 -4.81 12.26 5.79
C GLU A 26 -5.36 13.69 5.68
N LYS A 27 -4.96 14.45 4.65
CA LYS A 27 -5.51 15.76 4.33
C LYS A 27 -6.77 15.69 3.44
N GLY A 28 -7.21 14.50 3.06
CA GLY A 28 -8.30 14.28 2.12
C GLY A 28 -7.94 14.59 0.66
N GLU A 29 -6.64 14.73 0.36
CA GLU A 29 -6.14 14.99 -0.99
C GLU A 29 -6.09 13.68 -1.80
N LEU A 30 -6.18 13.82 -3.14
CA LEU A 30 -5.99 12.71 -4.07
C LEU A 30 -4.51 12.32 -4.11
N ALA A 31 -4.21 11.00 -4.01
CA ALA A 31 -2.87 10.45 -4.19
C ALA A 31 -2.81 9.63 -5.49
N LEU A 32 -2.01 10.08 -6.46
CA LEU A 32 -1.89 9.42 -7.76
C LEU A 32 -0.82 8.34 -7.75
N GLY A 33 -1.21 7.11 -8.13
CA GLY A 33 -0.33 5.96 -8.21
C GLY A 33 0.20 5.71 -9.61
N PHE A 34 1.49 5.40 -9.72
CA PHE A 34 2.14 4.95 -10.94
C PHE A 34 2.27 3.42 -10.94
N GLY A 35 1.54 2.74 -11.82
CA GLY A 35 1.56 1.28 -11.94
C GLY A 35 2.85 0.76 -12.58
N VAL A 36 3.53 -0.18 -11.91
CA VAL A 36 4.80 -0.77 -12.35
C VAL A 36 4.62 -2.27 -12.50
N HIS A 37 4.39 -2.73 -13.73
CA HIS A 37 4.22 -4.15 -14.06
C HIS A 37 5.46 -4.77 -14.73
N HIS A 38 6.16 -3.99 -15.57
CA HIS A 38 7.23 -4.51 -16.42
C HIS A 38 8.55 -3.73 -16.29
N LEU A 39 8.52 -2.51 -15.74
CA LEU A 39 9.74 -1.75 -15.48
C LEU A 39 10.45 -2.32 -14.25
N ARG A 40 11.76 -2.66 -14.40
CA ARG A 40 12.58 -3.24 -13.34
C ARG A 40 13.79 -2.37 -13.02
N THR A 41 13.62 -1.07 -13.11
CA THR A 41 14.70 -0.11 -12.87
C THR A 41 14.48 0.69 -11.60
N PRO A 42 15.51 0.87 -10.75
CA PRO A 42 15.46 1.81 -9.63
C PRO A 42 15.08 3.24 -10.03
N ALA A 43 15.30 3.62 -11.30
CA ALA A 43 14.93 4.94 -11.81
C ALA A 43 13.41 5.19 -11.85
N VAL A 44 12.58 4.15 -11.68
CA VAL A 44 11.11 4.30 -11.75
C VAL A 44 10.57 5.30 -10.73
N GLY A 45 11.16 5.39 -9.54
CA GLY A 45 10.79 6.38 -8.54
C GLY A 45 11.02 7.83 -9.02
N MET A 46 12.15 8.07 -9.69
CA MET A 46 12.48 9.37 -10.29
C MET A 46 11.52 9.71 -11.44
N ILE A 47 11.19 8.73 -12.27
CA ILE A 47 10.24 8.89 -13.38
C ILE A 47 8.86 9.25 -12.84
N ALA A 48 8.37 8.53 -11.84
CA ALA A 48 7.10 8.79 -11.21
C ALA A 48 7.05 10.20 -10.57
N ALA A 49 8.09 10.58 -9.82
CA ALA A 49 8.20 11.92 -9.24
C ALA A 49 8.17 13.03 -10.30
N ALA A 50 8.97 12.87 -11.37
CA ALA A 50 9.03 13.84 -12.48
C ALA A 50 7.70 13.94 -13.25
N SER A 51 6.89 12.88 -13.22
CA SER A 51 5.57 12.81 -13.85
C SER A 51 4.42 13.22 -12.92
N GLY A 52 4.70 13.63 -11.68
CA GLY A 52 3.71 14.13 -10.73
C GLY A 52 2.92 13.05 -9.99
N PHE A 53 3.43 11.82 -9.93
CA PHE A 53 2.82 10.75 -9.15
C PHE A 53 3.31 10.78 -7.69
N ASP A 54 2.42 10.40 -6.77
CA ASP A 54 2.65 10.43 -5.33
C ASP A 54 3.16 9.08 -4.78
N TRP A 55 2.84 7.98 -5.48
CA TRP A 55 3.21 6.65 -5.04
C TRP A 55 3.43 5.67 -6.21
N LEU A 56 4.20 4.61 -5.95
CA LEU A 56 4.39 3.49 -6.87
C LEU A 56 3.48 2.34 -6.46
N PHE A 57 2.79 1.76 -7.43
CA PHE A 57 2.13 0.46 -7.33
C PHE A 57 3.05 -0.59 -7.97
N ILE A 58 3.93 -1.19 -7.18
CA ILE A 58 4.88 -2.22 -7.63
C ILE A 58 4.17 -3.56 -7.61
N ASP A 59 3.91 -4.12 -8.78
CA ASP A 59 3.02 -5.27 -8.94
C ASP A 59 3.81 -6.58 -9.01
N MET A 60 3.77 -7.38 -7.93
CA MET A 60 4.36 -8.72 -7.87
C MET A 60 3.34 -9.83 -8.13
N GLU A 61 2.06 -9.51 -8.30
CA GLU A 61 1.03 -10.49 -8.65
C GLU A 61 0.98 -10.74 -10.16
N HIS A 62 0.79 -9.68 -10.95
CA HIS A 62 0.72 -9.78 -12.42
C HIS A 62 1.99 -9.31 -13.11
N GLY A 63 2.86 -8.61 -12.39
CA GLY A 63 4.17 -8.19 -12.88
C GLY A 63 5.18 -9.32 -12.80
N ALA A 64 6.09 -9.40 -13.79
CA ALA A 64 7.20 -10.37 -13.75
C ALA A 64 8.33 -9.87 -12.84
N MET A 65 8.01 -9.50 -11.59
CA MET A 65 8.96 -8.92 -10.64
C MET A 65 9.29 -9.88 -9.52
N SER A 66 10.57 -9.96 -9.19
CA SER A 66 11.05 -10.62 -7.98
C SER A 66 10.98 -9.68 -6.77
N VAL A 67 11.06 -10.23 -5.56
CA VAL A 67 11.23 -9.44 -4.33
C VAL A 67 12.47 -8.53 -4.43
N ASP A 68 13.57 -9.00 -5.08
CA ASP A 68 14.77 -8.20 -5.27
C ASP A 68 14.52 -6.97 -6.17
N ASP A 69 13.80 -7.14 -7.30
CA ASP A 69 13.40 -6.02 -8.15
C ASP A 69 12.54 -5.01 -7.38
N ALA A 70 11.51 -5.49 -6.68
CA ALA A 70 10.58 -4.65 -5.93
C ALA A 70 11.29 -3.85 -4.81
N THR A 71 12.19 -4.49 -4.06
CA THR A 71 12.91 -3.83 -2.97
C THR A 71 13.92 -2.81 -3.45
N ARG A 72 14.61 -3.05 -4.56
CA ARG A 72 15.50 -2.06 -5.19
C ARG A 72 14.75 -0.81 -5.64
N MET A 73 13.58 -0.99 -6.25
CA MET A 73 12.71 0.13 -6.65
C MET A 73 12.17 0.86 -5.43
N ALA A 74 11.74 0.12 -4.39
CA ALA A 74 11.22 0.70 -3.17
C ALA A 74 12.27 1.58 -2.47
N MET A 75 13.48 1.05 -2.23
CA MET A 75 14.57 1.82 -1.61
C MET A 75 14.93 3.08 -2.41
N ALA A 76 14.98 2.99 -3.74
CA ALA A 76 15.29 4.15 -4.58
C ALA A 76 14.17 5.21 -4.54
N ALA A 77 12.90 4.81 -4.44
CA ALA A 77 11.75 5.72 -4.39
C ALA A 77 11.68 6.52 -3.09
N LEU A 78 12.14 5.96 -1.96
CA LEU A 78 12.11 6.65 -0.66
C LEU A 78 12.75 8.04 -0.69
N SER A 79 13.84 8.22 -1.44
CA SER A 79 14.55 9.51 -1.55
C SER A 79 13.90 10.48 -2.53
N GLN A 80 12.91 10.05 -3.30
CA GLN A 80 12.30 10.84 -4.38
C GLN A 80 10.97 11.51 -3.99
N GLY A 81 10.50 11.32 -2.77
CA GLY A 81 9.19 11.82 -2.35
C GLY A 81 8.01 11.03 -2.89
N VAL A 82 8.26 9.82 -3.41
CA VAL A 82 7.24 8.91 -3.94
C VAL A 82 7.15 7.70 -3.03
N THR A 83 5.95 7.38 -2.55
CA THR A 83 5.72 6.28 -1.62
C THR A 83 5.73 4.94 -2.36
N PRO A 84 6.67 4.02 -2.07
CA PRO A 84 6.66 2.70 -2.68
C PRO A 84 5.66 1.78 -1.96
N MET A 85 4.67 1.30 -2.68
CA MET A 85 3.74 0.26 -2.23
C MET A 85 3.87 -0.97 -3.14
N VAL A 86 3.82 -2.16 -2.54
CA VAL A 86 4.00 -3.42 -3.25
C VAL A 86 2.71 -4.23 -3.20
N ARG A 87 2.19 -4.64 -4.36
CA ARG A 87 1.15 -5.67 -4.41
C ARG A 87 1.82 -7.04 -4.35
N CYS A 88 1.49 -7.82 -3.32
CA CYS A 88 1.92 -9.21 -3.17
C CYS A 88 0.71 -10.15 -3.29
N CYS A 89 0.94 -11.39 -3.73
CA CYS A 89 -0.11 -12.40 -3.78
C CYS A 89 -0.67 -12.69 -2.39
N LYS A 90 -1.97 -12.96 -2.32
CA LYS A 90 -2.68 -13.34 -1.08
C LYS A 90 -2.02 -14.54 -0.39
N ASP A 91 -1.58 -15.53 -1.17
CA ASP A 91 -0.96 -16.75 -0.66
C ASP A 91 0.55 -16.61 -0.36
N ALA A 92 1.12 -15.43 -0.58
CA ALA A 92 2.55 -15.13 -0.41
C ALA A 92 2.79 -13.86 0.43
N LEU A 93 2.05 -13.66 1.51
CA LEU A 93 2.16 -12.48 2.39
C LEU A 93 3.59 -12.28 2.92
N PHE A 94 4.36 -13.37 3.08
CA PHE A 94 5.77 -13.29 3.50
C PHE A 94 6.65 -12.50 2.52
N GLU A 95 6.33 -12.45 1.23
CA GLU A 95 7.04 -11.62 0.25
C GLU A 95 6.79 -10.13 0.51
N GLY A 96 5.54 -9.76 0.84
CA GLY A 96 5.20 -8.41 1.29
C GLY A 96 5.97 -7.99 2.54
N THR A 97 6.13 -8.90 3.52
CA THR A 97 6.94 -8.64 4.72
C THR A 97 8.40 -8.36 4.35
N ARG A 98 8.99 -9.16 3.44
CA ARG A 98 10.35 -8.93 2.95
C ARG A 98 10.49 -7.59 2.23
N CYS A 99 9.47 -7.17 1.47
CA CYS A 99 9.46 -5.85 0.84
C CYS A 99 9.37 -4.73 1.88
N LEU A 100 8.55 -4.88 2.92
CA LEU A 100 8.45 -3.92 4.03
C LEU A 100 9.76 -3.79 4.81
N ASP A 101 10.54 -4.85 4.97
CA ASP A 101 11.87 -4.79 5.62
C ASP A 101 12.91 -4.06 4.75
N ASN A 102 12.65 -3.98 3.45
CA ASN A 102 13.55 -3.43 2.44
C ASN A 102 13.00 -2.20 1.70
N GLY A 103 12.23 -1.35 2.39
CA GLY A 103 11.94 0.00 1.91
C GLY A 103 10.51 0.23 1.41
N ALA A 104 9.67 -0.79 1.25
CA ALA A 104 8.27 -0.56 0.95
C ALA A 104 7.57 0.15 2.11
N MET A 105 6.74 1.15 1.80
CA MET A 105 5.96 1.94 2.75
C MET A 105 4.49 1.52 2.79
N GLY A 106 4.16 0.46 2.11
CA GLY A 106 2.84 -0.16 2.15
C GLY A 106 2.77 -1.43 1.33
N VAL A 107 1.71 -2.17 1.59
CA VAL A 107 1.34 -3.39 0.87
C VAL A 107 -0.07 -3.28 0.33
N VAL A 108 -0.29 -3.90 -0.81
CA VAL A 108 -1.61 -4.10 -1.41
C VAL A 108 -1.82 -5.60 -1.55
N VAL A 109 -2.91 -6.10 -0.97
CA VAL A 109 -3.24 -7.54 -1.01
C VAL A 109 -4.54 -7.73 -1.77
N PRO A 110 -4.52 -8.48 -2.88
CA PRO A 110 -5.69 -8.74 -3.72
C PRO A 110 -6.62 -9.77 -3.09
N HIS A 111 -7.84 -9.86 -3.64
CA HIS A 111 -8.81 -10.93 -3.39
C HIS A 111 -9.21 -11.11 -1.90
N ILE A 112 -9.51 -10.02 -1.21
CA ILE A 112 -9.96 -10.05 0.18
C ILE A 112 -11.48 -9.94 0.22
N ASP A 113 -12.14 -11.07 0.51
CA ASP A 113 -13.59 -11.19 0.45
C ASP A 113 -14.30 -11.02 1.81
N ASN A 114 -13.57 -11.13 2.91
CA ASN A 114 -14.15 -11.07 4.26
C ASN A 114 -13.18 -10.53 5.32
N ALA A 115 -13.74 -10.28 6.52
CA ALA A 115 -12.98 -9.71 7.63
C ALA A 115 -11.92 -10.66 8.21
N ASP A 116 -12.10 -11.98 8.10
CA ASP A 116 -11.10 -12.94 8.60
C ASP A 116 -9.83 -12.89 7.75
N GLU A 117 -9.98 -12.86 6.43
CA GLU A 117 -8.87 -12.66 5.50
C GLU A 117 -8.17 -11.31 5.71
N ALA A 118 -8.95 -10.24 5.93
CA ALA A 118 -8.36 -8.95 6.25
C ALA A 118 -7.58 -8.97 7.57
N ARG A 119 -8.03 -9.73 8.58
CA ARG A 119 -7.28 -9.94 9.83
C ARG A 119 -5.98 -10.71 9.60
N ASP A 120 -5.97 -11.70 8.71
CA ASP A 120 -4.74 -12.43 8.35
C ASP A 120 -3.71 -11.51 7.69
N VAL A 121 -4.15 -10.62 6.81
CA VAL A 121 -3.30 -9.59 6.20
C VAL A 121 -2.70 -8.67 7.27
N VAL A 122 -3.53 -8.16 8.18
CA VAL A 122 -3.05 -7.30 9.29
C VAL A 122 -2.07 -8.04 10.17
N ARG A 123 -2.36 -9.31 10.51
CA ARG A 123 -1.48 -10.15 11.32
C ARG A 123 -0.08 -10.28 10.72
N ALA A 124 -0.01 -10.44 9.40
CA ALA A 124 1.26 -10.58 8.69
C ALA A 124 2.10 -9.28 8.64
N PHE A 125 1.46 -8.09 8.55
CA PHE A 125 2.16 -6.85 8.23
C PHE A 125 2.28 -5.84 9.37
N ARG A 126 1.55 -6.04 10.48
CA ARG A 126 1.65 -5.18 11.66
C ARG A 126 2.47 -5.84 12.75
N TYR A 127 3.25 -5.03 13.45
CA TYR A 127 3.91 -5.46 14.68
C TYR A 127 2.92 -5.55 15.85
N PRO A 128 3.23 -6.34 16.90
CA PRO A 128 2.42 -6.34 18.11
C PRO A 128 2.17 -4.93 18.67
N PRO A 129 0.99 -4.66 19.27
CA PRO A 129 -0.09 -5.60 19.56
C PRO A 129 -1.10 -5.78 18.41
N LEU A 130 -0.94 -5.10 17.27
CA LEU A 130 -1.88 -5.13 16.15
C LEU A 130 -1.76 -6.39 15.30
N GLY A 131 -0.58 -6.98 15.20
CA GLY A 131 -0.28 -8.14 14.39
C GLY A 131 0.89 -8.95 14.95
N GLU A 132 1.47 -9.80 14.11
CA GLU A 132 2.51 -10.78 14.46
C GLU A 132 3.76 -10.63 13.57
N ARG A 133 3.92 -9.50 12.87
CA ARG A 133 5.09 -9.28 12.01
C ARG A 133 6.38 -9.48 12.79
N SER A 134 7.28 -10.31 12.24
CA SER A 134 8.60 -10.53 12.81
C SER A 134 9.52 -9.33 12.57
N TRP A 135 10.42 -9.06 13.52
CA TRP A 135 11.45 -8.04 13.39
C TRP A 135 12.74 -8.63 12.80
N GLY A 136 13.07 -8.25 11.56
CA GLY A 136 14.28 -8.70 10.85
C GLY A 136 15.52 -7.85 11.10
N GLY A 137 15.42 -6.79 11.91
CA GLY A 137 16.45 -5.78 12.14
C GLY A 137 16.02 -4.39 11.67
N PRO A 138 16.90 -3.36 11.82
CA PRO A 138 16.60 -2.01 11.36
C PRO A 138 16.31 -1.97 9.86
N PRO A 139 15.11 -1.55 9.42
CA PRO A 139 14.73 -1.60 8.02
C PRO A 139 15.24 -0.39 7.23
N ALA A 140 15.13 -0.47 5.89
CA ALA A 140 15.61 0.56 4.98
C ALA A 140 14.96 1.93 5.17
N GLN A 141 13.72 1.99 5.67
CA GLN A 141 13.01 3.24 5.99
C GLN A 141 13.72 4.08 7.05
N TYR A 142 14.56 3.47 7.88
CA TYR A 142 15.43 4.13 8.86
C TYR A 142 16.90 4.19 8.42
N GLY A 143 17.19 3.96 7.14
CA GLY A 143 18.58 3.87 6.67
C GLY A 143 19.37 2.79 7.39
N PHE A 144 18.71 1.70 7.81
CA PHE A 144 19.28 0.59 8.58
C PHE A 144 19.83 0.97 9.97
N GLN A 145 19.33 2.05 10.57
CA GLN A 145 19.77 2.55 11.87
C GLN A 145 18.56 2.76 12.80
N VAL A 146 18.47 1.95 13.84
CA VAL A 146 17.45 2.04 14.90
C VAL A 146 18.11 1.88 16.25
N SER A 147 17.89 2.82 17.15
CA SER A 147 18.39 2.76 18.54
C SER A 147 17.35 2.21 19.52
N ASP A 148 16.05 2.40 19.23
CA ASP A 148 14.92 1.90 20.02
C ASP A 148 13.98 1.09 19.12
N THR A 149 14.05 -0.23 19.25
CA THR A 149 13.22 -1.15 18.45
C THR A 149 11.73 -1.01 18.74
N ALA A 150 11.34 -0.79 19.98
CA ALA A 150 9.93 -0.69 20.35
C ALA A 150 9.30 0.58 19.75
N ALA A 151 10.01 1.72 19.86
CA ALA A 151 9.58 2.96 19.21
C ALA A 151 9.50 2.83 17.70
N ALA A 152 10.49 2.20 17.06
CA ALA A 152 10.51 1.99 15.62
C ALA A 152 9.35 1.09 15.14
N GLN A 153 9.05 -0.01 15.83
CA GLN A 153 7.91 -0.87 15.51
C GLN A 153 6.57 -0.13 15.59
N LYS A 154 6.41 0.70 16.63
CA LYS A 154 5.22 1.54 16.78
C LYS A 154 5.09 2.53 15.61
N GLU A 155 6.16 3.25 15.29
CA GLU A 155 6.17 4.22 14.20
C GLU A 155 5.96 3.56 12.83
N LEU A 156 6.53 2.37 12.59
CA LEU A 156 6.27 1.59 11.39
C LEU A 156 4.80 1.17 11.28
N ASN A 157 4.16 0.77 12.37
CA ASN A 157 2.73 0.51 12.40
C ASN A 157 1.88 1.74 12.01
N GLU A 158 2.35 2.93 12.34
CA GLU A 158 1.67 4.19 12.02
C GLU A 158 1.93 4.64 10.57
N GLN A 159 3.14 4.42 10.04
CA GLN A 159 3.57 4.94 8.74
C GLN A 159 3.28 3.99 7.57
N ILE A 160 3.41 2.69 7.75
CA ILE A 160 3.15 1.70 6.70
C ILE A 160 1.63 1.64 6.42
N MET A 161 1.27 1.59 5.14
CA MET A 161 -0.12 1.40 4.71
C MET A 161 -0.40 -0.07 4.43
N VAL A 162 -1.49 -0.59 5.00
CA VAL A 162 -2.05 -1.91 4.68
C VAL A 162 -3.33 -1.70 3.87
N THR A 163 -3.27 -2.06 2.60
CA THR A 163 -4.37 -1.94 1.64
C THR A 163 -4.88 -3.32 1.26
N VAL A 164 -6.18 -3.52 1.31
CA VAL A 164 -6.85 -4.74 0.84
C VAL A 164 -7.69 -4.43 -0.39
N MET A 165 -7.69 -5.34 -1.38
CA MET A 165 -8.46 -5.11 -2.61
C MET A 165 -9.84 -5.76 -2.51
N ILE A 166 -10.83 -4.99 -2.99
CA ILE A 166 -12.24 -5.36 -3.09
C ILE A 166 -12.54 -5.61 -4.57
N GLU A 167 -12.70 -6.89 -4.95
CA GLU A 167 -12.69 -7.33 -6.34
C GLU A 167 -13.85 -8.25 -6.70
N THR A 168 -14.73 -8.55 -5.72
CA THR A 168 -15.88 -9.42 -5.91
C THR A 168 -17.15 -8.81 -5.35
N PRO A 169 -18.35 -9.22 -5.79
CA PRO A 169 -19.62 -8.86 -5.16
C PRO A 169 -19.70 -9.26 -3.67
N GLU A 170 -19.03 -10.35 -3.29
CA GLU A 170 -18.92 -10.80 -1.90
C GLU A 170 -18.13 -9.78 -1.08
N ALA A 171 -16.92 -9.40 -1.54
CA ALA A 171 -16.11 -8.38 -0.89
C ALA A 171 -16.85 -7.04 -0.74
N VAL A 172 -17.59 -6.61 -1.77
CA VAL A 172 -18.44 -5.41 -1.72
C VAL A 172 -19.53 -5.57 -0.66
N THR A 173 -20.10 -6.78 -0.54
CA THR A 173 -21.12 -7.04 0.49
C THR A 173 -20.54 -6.96 1.88
N ASN A 174 -19.35 -7.44 2.08
CA ASN A 174 -18.61 -7.49 3.34
C ASN A 174 -17.76 -6.24 3.63
N ALA A 175 -17.82 -5.21 2.77
CA ALA A 175 -16.95 -4.03 2.88
C ALA A 175 -16.97 -3.35 4.26
N ASP A 176 -18.12 -3.31 4.93
CA ASP A 176 -18.25 -2.73 6.27
C ASP A 176 -17.45 -3.54 7.30
N SER A 177 -17.57 -4.86 7.32
CA SER A 177 -16.84 -5.73 8.22
C SER A 177 -15.34 -5.77 7.92
N ILE A 178 -14.93 -5.65 6.64
CA ILE A 178 -13.53 -5.54 6.23
C ILE A 178 -12.95 -4.19 6.70
N ALA A 179 -13.68 -3.09 6.48
CA ALA A 179 -13.26 -1.76 6.92
C ALA A 179 -13.15 -1.64 8.45
N ALA A 180 -13.98 -2.38 9.19
CA ALA A 180 -13.94 -2.42 10.65
C ALA A 180 -12.67 -3.07 11.22
N VAL A 181 -11.88 -3.82 10.43
CA VAL A 181 -10.68 -4.51 10.91
C VAL A 181 -9.61 -3.49 11.32
N PRO A 182 -9.19 -3.48 12.61
CA PRO A 182 -8.09 -2.63 13.06
C PRO A 182 -6.79 -2.99 12.31
N GLY A 183 -6.07 -1.98 11.82
CA GLY A 183 -4.80 -2.17 11.11
C GLY A 183 -4.93 -2.17 9.58
N VAL A 184 -6.13 -2.32 9.00
CA VAL A 184 -6.41 -1.98 7.61
C VAL A 184 -6.47 -0.45 7.47
N ASP A 185 -5.83 0.12 6.46
CA ASP A 185 -5.85 1.57 6.17
C ASP A 185 -6.72 1.93 4.97
N CYS A 186 -6.72 1.08 3.95
CA CYS A 186 -7.38 1.36 2.68
C CYS A 186 -8.11 0.12 2.13
N LEU A 187 -9.31 0.33 1.63
CA LEU A 187 -10.03 -0.62 0.78
C LEU A 187 -9.90 -0.11 -0.67
N MET A 188 -9.12 -0.81 -1.49
CA MET A 188 -8.92 -0.47 -2.90
C MET A 188 -9.82 -1.31 -3.79
N ILE A 189 -10.66 -0.68 -4.60
CA ILE A 189 -11.49 -1.41 -5.55
C ILE A 189 -10.65 -1.75 -6.78
N GLY A 190 -10.48 -3.05 -7.04
CA GLY A 190 -9.90 -3.58 -8.28
C GLY A 190 -10.99 -3.71 -9.35
N THR A 191 -11.22 -2.63 -10.11
CA THR A 191 -12.41 -2.51 -10.97
C THR A 191 -12.43 -3.53 -12.11
N SER A 192 -11.27 -3.92 -12.61
CA SER A 192 -11.17 -4.93 -13.69
C SER A 192 -11.73 -6.27 -13.21
N ASP A 193 -11.26 -6.77 -12.08
CA ASP A 193 -11.68 -8.05 -11.53
C ASP A 193 -13.10 -7.99 -10.96
N LEU A 194 -13.47 -6.86 -10.35
CA LEU A 194 -14.84 -6.65 -9.90
C LEU A 194 -15.84 -6.74 -11.06
N THR A 195 -15.56 -6.07 -12.21
CA THR A 195 -16.45 -6.14 -13.38
C THR A 195 -16.49 -7.53 -13.99
N ALA A 196 -15.36 -8.24 -14.02
CA ALA A 196 -15.29 -9.62 -14.47
C ALA A 196 -16.11 -10.55 -13.56
N SER A 197 -15.97 -10.42 -12.26
CA SER A 197 -16.71 -11.19 -11.23
C SER A 197 -18.23 -10.90 -11.26
N MET A 198 -18.64 -9.70 -11.66
CA MET A 198 -20.03 -9.32 -11.89
C MET A 198 -20.61 -9.83 -13.23
N GLY A 199 -19.80 -10.44 -14.11
CA GLY A 199 -20.22 -10.87 -15.45
C GLY A 199 -20.37 -9.72 -16.46
N ILE A 200 -19.80 -8.55 -16.16
CA ILE A 200 -19.83 -7.33 -16.99
C ILE A 200 -18.42 -6.82 -17.28
N ALA A 201 -17.49 -7.73 -17.58
CA ALA A 201 -16.07 -7.44 -17.74
C ALA A 201 -15.80 -6.19 -18.60
N GLY A 202 -14.96 -5.28 -18.08
CA GLY A 202 -14.58 -4.05 -18.74
C GLY A 202 -15.62 -2.92 -18.74
N GLN A 203 -16.84 -3.14 -18.25
CA GLN A 203 -17.88 -2.11 -18.20
C GLN A 203 -17.72 -1.23 -16.93
N ILE A 204 -16.59 -0.54 -16.83
CA ILE A 204 -16.19 0.21 -15.64
C ILE A 204 -17.17 1.33 -15.24
N GLY A 205 -17.98 1.84 -16.16
CA GLY A 205 -19.02 2.86 -15.91
C GLY A 205 -20.42 2.27 -15.64
N HIS A 206 -20.57 0.94 -15.53
CA HIS A 206 -21.87 0.30 -15.31
C HIS A 206 -22.51 0.77 -13.99
N PRO A 207 -23.86 0.95 -13.94
CA PRO A 207 -24.55 1.36 -12.71
C PRO A 207 -24.26 0.49 -11.49
N ASP A 208 -24.12 -0.83 -11.65
CA ASP A 208 -23.81 -1.75 -10.56
C ASP A 208 -22.38 -1.55 -10.01
N VAL A 209 -21.42 -1.19 -10.88
CA VAL A 209 -20.07 -0.82 -10.43
C VAL A 209 -20.12 0.47 -9.61
N ARG A 210 -20.89 1.47 -10.08
CA ARG A 210 -21.10 2.71 -9.31
C ARG A 210 -21.75 2.45 -7.95
N ALA A 211 -22.72 1.53 -7.89
CA ALA A 211 -23.36 1.12 -6.63
C ALA A 211 -22.38 0.43 -5.69
N ALA A 212 -21.48 -0.42 -6.22
CA ALA A 212 -20.40 -1.05 -5.45
C ALA A 212 -19.45 0.00 -4.86
N TYR A 213 -18.99 0.97 -5.65
CA TYR A 213 -18.17 2.08 -5.16
C TYR A 213 -18.87 2.88 -4.05
N ALA A 214 -20.15 3.20 -4.22
CA ALA A 214 -20.92 3.92 -3.20
C ALA A 214 -21.01 3.12 -1.87
N LYS A 215 -21.16 1.80 -1.95
CA LYS A 215 -21.21 0.92 -0.77
C LYS A 215 -19.87 0.87 -0.05
N VAL A 216 -18.77 0.68 -0.79
CA VAL A 216 -17.41 0.66 -0.22
C VAL A 216 -17.05 2.04 0.36
N ALA A 217 -17.43 3.13 -0.31
CA ALA A 217 -17.23 4.49 0.19
C ALA A 217 -17.94 4.72 1.54
N ALA A 218 -19.18 4.24 1.67
CA ALA A 218 -19.94 4.33 2.93
C ALA A 218 -19.25 3.56 4.06
N ALA A 219 -18.76 2.34 3.79
CA ALA A 219 -18.00 1.52 4.73
C ALA A 219 -16.69 2.22 5.15
N CYS A 220 -15.91 2.70 4.20
CA CYS A 220 -14.66 3.42 4.48
C CYS A 220 -14.93 4.67 5.35
N LYS A 221 -15.96 5.44 5.03
CA LYS A 221 -16.33 6.63 5.81
C LYS A 221 -16.73 6.28 7.24
N ALA A 222 -17.50 5.21 7.43
CA ALA A 222 -17.98 4.79 8.74
C ALA A 222 -16.83 4.39 9.68
N HIS A 223 -15.77 3.81 9.12
CA HIS A 223 -14.62 3.29 9.88
C HIS A 223 -13.34 4.14 9.74
N GLY A 224 -13.42 5.34 9.13
CA GLY A 224 -12.27 6.23 8.95
C GLY A 224 -11.16 5.64 8.07
N LYS A 225 -11.54 4.84 7.05
CA LYS A 225 -10.62 4.24 6.10
C LYS A 225 -10.59 5.01 4.79
N VAL A 226 -9.52 4.83 4.03
CA VAL A 226 -9.40 5.36 2.67
C VAL A 226 -10.09 4.41 1.69
N MET A 227 -10.80 4.94 0.70
CA MET A 227 -11.21 4.17 -0.46
C MET A 227 -10.25 4.46 -1.61
N GLY A 228 -9.57 3.42 -2.09
CA GLY A 228 -8.71 3.45 -3.27
C GLY A 228 -9.46 3.00 -4.53
N MET A 229 -8.90 3.35 -5.70
CA MET A 229 -9.43 2.99 -7.02
C MET A 229 -8.30 2.46 -7.90
N GLY A 230 -8.49 1.28 -8.48
CA GLY A 230 -7.61 0.69 -9.49
C GLY A 230 -8.37 0.24 -10.73
N GLY A 231 -7.72 0.24 -11.90
CA GLY A 231 -8.31 -0.24 -13.15
C GLY A 231 -9.26 0.75 -13.86
N VAL A 232 -9.31 2.01 -13.43
CA VAL A 232 -10.14 3.05 -14.06
C VAL A 232 -9.21 4.14 -14.63
N TYR A 233 -9.05 4.14 -15.94
CA TYR A 233 -8.21 5.10 -16.69
C TYR A 233 -9.02 6.00 -17.61
N ASP A 234 -10.34 5.87 -17.62
CA ASP A 234 -11.24 6.69 -18.43
C ASP A 234 -11.50 8.03 -17.74
N GLU A 235 -11.11 9.13 -18.39
CA GLU A 235 -11.23 10.50 -17.90
C GLU A 235 -12.70 10.94 -17.65
N LYS A 236 -13.68 10.23 -18.23
CA LYS A 236 -15.11 10.52 -18.04
C LYS A 236 -15.68 9.76 -16.83
N VAL A 237 -15.11 8.61 -16.50
CA VAL A 237 -15.59 7.73 -15.42
C VAL A 237 -14.88 8.01 -14.11
N ALA A 238 -13.57 8.21 -14.12
CA ALA A 238 -12.77 8.43 -12.92
C ALA A 238 -13.27 9.57 -12.01
N PRO A 239 -13.69 10.74 -12.53
CA PRO A 239 -14.22 11.83 -11.71
C PRO A 239 -15.43 11.45 -10.88
N ASP A 240 -16.30 10.57 -11.39
CA ASP A 240 -17.47 10.09 -10.67
C ASP A 240 -17.09 9.29 -9.43
N TYR A 241 -16.08 8.45 -9.52
CA TYR A 241 -15.61 7.64 -8.39
C TYR A 241 -14.80 8.47 -7.39
N ILE A 242 -14.05 9.46 -7.86
CA ILE A 242 -13.39 10.46 -7.00
C ILE A 242 -14.45 11.26 -6.22
N ALA A 243 -15.55 11.65 -6.87
CA ALA A 243 -16.68 12.32 -6.21
C ALA A 243 -17.37 11.45 -5.15
N LEU A 244 -17.38 10.11 -5.32
CA LEU A 244 -17.86 9.17 -4.32
C LEU A 244 -16.90 8.99 -3.14
N GLY A 245 -15.65 9.44 -3.25
CA GLY A 245 -14.68 9.40 -2.16
C GLY A 245 -13.40 8.64 -2.45
N ALA A 246 -13.16 8.16 -3.68
CA ALA A 246 -11.87 7.58 -4.04
C ALA A 246 -10.75 8.64 -3.94
N ARG A 247 -9.60 8.24 -3.34
CA ARG A 247 -8.46 9.14 -3.08
C ARG A 247 -7.11 8.50 -3.50
#